data_9f0d6e7fbf42efc4ff444086eb25ec61
#
_entry.id   9f0d6e7fbf42efc4ff444086eb25ec61
#
_cell.length_a   1.000
_cell.length_b   1.000
_cell.length_c   1.000
_cell.angle_alpha   90.00
_cell.angle_beta   90.00
_cell.angle_gamma   90.00
#
_symmetry.space_group_name_H-M   'P 1'
#
loop_
_entity.id
_entity.type
_entity.pdbx_description
1 polymer ?
#
loop_
_entity_poly.entity_id
_entity_poly.type
_entity_poly.pdbx_seq_one_letter_code
_entity_poly.pdbx_strand_id
1 'polypeptide(L)'
;MIQKFVQQIKNTVQESLDGVHTCIPGEIVSFDAAKCTAIVKPTGKFKRPDGQKVAYPQIAQVPVHFQQSSSQESCICFPVKPGDGCLLLFSEQALDAWRSGGEDFPDLKHDLTNAIAIMGVCRQPNELMQEAQDKDAIIIRQKDSRAMLSNDEVLLKRNDDQFMQMKGGEITLQNGGTVLKLT
;
A
#
# COMPACT_ATOMS: atom_id res chain seq x y z
N MET A 1 1.79 -27.96 42.31
CA MET A 1 1.01 -26.71 42.38
C MET A 1 1.66 -25.57 41.63
N ILE A 2 2.92 -25.25 41.86
CA ILE A 2 3.67 -24.16 41.20
C ILE A 2 3.70 -24.29 39.66
N GLN A 3 3.93 -25.49 39.11
CA GLN A 3 3.96 -25.70 37.66
C GLN A 3 2.63 -25.39 36.97
N LYS A 4 1.49 -25.73 37.58
CA LYS A 4 0.16 -25.37 37.05
C LYS A 4 -0.06 -23.86 37.05
N PHE A 5 0.36 -23.17 38.09
CA PHE A 5 0.27 -21.72 38.19
C PHE A 5 1.14 -21.03 37.13
N VAL A 6 2.38 -21.47 36.94
CA VAL A 6 3.25 -20.94 35.88
C VAL A 6 2.68 -21.19 34.50
N GLN A 7 2.05 -22.35 34.27
CA GLN A 7 1.41 -22.64 32.98
C GLN A 7 0.17 -21.75 32.75
N GLN A 8 -0.62 -21.50 33.78
CA GLN A 8 -1.76 -20.56 33.67
C GLN A 8 -1.29 -19.15 33.30
N ILE A 9 -0.26 -18.63 33.96
CA ILE A 9 0.30 -17.31 33.64
C ILE A 9 0.76 -17.28 32.17
N LYS A 10 1.50 -18.29 31.73
CA LYS A 10 1.96 -18.37 30.32
C LYS A 10 0.77 -18.38 29.35
N ASN A 11 -0.26 -19.14 29.63
CA ASN A 11 -1.44 -19.20 28.78
C ASN A 11 -2.17 -17.84 28.75
N THR A 12 -2.36 -17.18 29.89
CA THR A 12 -3.00 -15.86 29.94
C THR A 12 -2.19 -14.81 29.20
N VAL A 13 -0.86 -14.81 29.33
CA VAL A 13 0.02 -13.91 28.57
C VAL A 13 -0.10 -14.20 27.07
N GLN A 14 -0.07 -15.47 26.67
CA GLN A 14 -0.22 -15.85 25.27
C GLN A 14 -1.57 -15.43 24.70
N GLU A 15 -2.67 -15.67 25.42
CA GLU A 15 -4.01 -15.24 25.02
C GLU A 15 -4.10 -13.71 24.88
N SER A 16 -3.45 -12.96 25.76
CA SER A 16 -3.38 -11.50 25.66
C SER A 16 -2.58 -11.06 24.43
N LEU A 17 -1.46 -11.71 24.13
CA LEU A 17 -0.64 -11.42 22.95
C LEU A 17 -1.31 -11.81 21.63
N ASP A 18 -2.11 -12.87 21.61
CA ASP A 18 -2.85 -13.31 20.43
C ASP A 18 -3.92 -12.28 20.00
N GLY A 19 -4.34 -11.40 20.89
CA GLY A 19 -5.23 -10.26 20.61
C GLY A 19 -4.51 -8.98 20.14
N VAL A 20 -3.17 -8.98 20.13
CA VAL A 20 -2.38 -7.80 19.73
C VAL A 20 -2.21 -7.76 18.20
N HIS A 21 -2.94 -6.89 17.57
CA HIS A 21 -2.82 -6.65 16.13
C HIS A 21 -1.93 -5.43 15.88
N THR A 22 -0.85 -5.61 15.12
CA THR A 22 0.06 -4.53 14.69
C THR A 22 -0.11 -4.24 13.20
N CYS A 23 -0.02 -5.28 12.37
CA CYS A 23 -0.30 -5.20 10.94
C CYS A 23 -0.73 -6.56 10.40
N ILE A 24 -1.59 -6.54 9.38
CA ILE A 24 -2.07 -7.74 8.68
C ILE A 24 -2.13 -7.44 7.18
N PRO A 25 -1.61 -8.30 6.29
CA PRO A 25 -1.85 -8.17 4.86
C PRO A 25 -3.34 -8.25 4.55
N GLY A 26 -3.81 -7.47 3.60
CA GLY A 26 -5.20 -7.41 3.18
C GLY A 26 -5.37 -7.29 1.68
N GLU A 27 -6.60 -7.40 1.24
CA GLU A 27 -7.03 -7.26 -0.15
C GLU A 27 -8.18 -6.25 -0.22
N ILE A 28 -8.09 -5.31 -1.15
CA ILE A 28 -9.15 -4.31 -1.40
C ILE A 28 -10.38 -5.02 -1.97
N VAL A 29 -11.51 -4.82 -1.33
CA VAL A 29 -12.82 -5.30 -1.82
C VAL A 29 -13.50 -4.21 -2.66
N SER A 30 -13.44 -2.96 -2.18
CA SER A 30 -13.93 -1.78 -2.89
C SER A 30 -13.21 -0.53 -2.41
N PHE A 31 -13.18 0.51 -3.25
CA PHE A 31 -12.55 1.80 -2.95
C PHE A 31 -13.50 2.95 -3.27
N ASP A 32 -13.66 3.85 -2.31
CA ASP A 32 -14.39 5.11 -2.46
C ASP A 32 -13.36 6.24 -2.62
N ALA A 33 -13.16 6.69 -3.87
CA ALA A 33 -12.20 7.73 -4.19
C ALA A 33 -12.57 9.11 -3.59
N ALA A 34 -13.86 9.39 -3.40
CA ALA A 34 -14.30 10.67 -2.84
C ALA A 34 -13.96 10.81 -1.36
N LYS A 35 -13.93 9.69 -0.64
CA LYS A 35 -13.59 9.64 0.79
C LYS A 35 -12.15 9.17 1.04
N CYS A 36 -11.47 8.70 -0.01
CA CYS A 36 -10.17 8.05 0.11
C CYS A 36 -10.17 6.90 1.13
N THR A 37 -11.24 6.08 1.11
CA THR A 37 -11.43 4.92 1.99
C THR A 37 -11.74 3.66 1.22
N ALA A 38 -11.41 2.50 1.80
CA ALA A 38 -11.68 1.20 1.20
C ALA A 38 -12.45 0.28 2.15
N ILE A 39 -13.12 -0.72 1.57
CA ILE A 39 -13.46 -1.95 2.29
C ILE A 39 -12.31 -2.91 2.05
N VAL A 40 -11.73 -3.41 3.12
CA VAL A 40 -10.58 -4.31 3.06
C VAL A 40 -10.91 -5.64 3.72
N LYS A 41 -10.52 -6.73 3.07
CA LYS A 41 -10.58 -8.08 3.61
C LYS A 41 -9.19 -8.46 4.12
N PRO A 42 -8.96 -8.53 5.46
CA PRO A 42 -7.70 -9.01 6.00
C PRO A 42 -7.46 -10.46 5.58
N THR A 43 -6.20 -10.79 5.32
CA THR A 43 -5.80 -12.17 4.98
C THR A 43 -5.52 -12.95 6.25
N GLY A 44 -5.61 -14.28 6.15
CA GLY A 44 -5.35 -15.16 7.27
C GLY A 44 -6.59 -15.50 8.09
N LYS A 45 -6.36 -16.10 9.23
CA LYS A 45 -7.41 -16.60 10.14
C LYS A 45 -6.97 -16.37 11.58
N PHE A 46 -7.87 -15.93 12.42
CA PHE A 46 -7.66 -15.91 13.86
C PHE A 46 -8.22 -17.17 14.51
N LYS A 47 -7.66 -17.55 15.64
CA LYS A 47 -8.10 -18.69 16.42
C LYS A 47 -9.06 -18.23 17.50
N ARG A 48 -10.27 -18.77 17.51
CA ARG A 48 -11.25 -18.54 18.59
C ARG A 48 -10.87 -19.30 19.86
N PRO A 49 -11.43 -18.93 21.02
CA PRO A 49 -11.23 -19.65 22.28
C PRO A 49 -11.61 -21.14 22.21
N ASP A 50 -12.57 -21.51 21.33
CA ASP A 50 -12.98 -22.88 21.06
C ASP A 50 -11.97 -23.66 20.18
N GLY A 51 -10.89 -23.03 19.76
CA GLY A 51 -9.84 -23.59 18.90
C GLY A 51 -10.13 -23.52 17.40
N GLN A 52 -11.31 -23.06 16.98
CA GLN A 52 -11.65 -22.91 15.55
C GLN A 52 -10.88 -21.75 14.92
N LYS A 53 -10.39 -21.97 13.70
CA LYS A 53 -9.78 -20.92 12.87
C LYS A 53 -10.83 -20.26 11.97
N VAL A 54 -11.08 -19.00 12.19
CA VAL A 54 -12.08 -18.20 11.46
C VAL A 54 -11.39 -17.09 10.70
N ALA A 55 -11.86 -16.81 9.47
CA ALA A 55 -11.37 -15.67 8.69
C ALA A 55 -11.73 -14.36 9.39
N TYR A 56 -10.87 -13.37 9.26
CA TYR A 56 -11.18 -12.02 9.73
C TYR A 56 -12.39 -11.45 8.98
N PRO A 57 -13.25 -10.66 9.65
CA PRO A 57 -14.30 -9.92 8.97
C PRO A 57 -13.71 -8.86 8.03
N GLN A 58 -14.51 -8.41 7.07
CA GLN A 58 -14.16 -7.24 6.28
C GLN A 58 -14.20 -6.00 7.16
N ILE A 59 -13.25 -5.09 6.93
CA ILE A 59 -13.17 -3.82 7.63
C ILE A 59 -13.62 -2.74 6.64
N ALA A 60 -14.63 -1.97 7.02
CA ALA A 60 -15.16 -0.88 6.22
C ALA A 60 -14.49 0.46 6.57
N GLN A 61 -14.54 1.41 5.64
CA GLN A 61 -14.08 2.79 5.82
C GLN A 61 -12.59 2.91 6.19
N VAL A 62 -11.78 1.94 5.79
CA VAL A 62 -10.33 1.97 6.02
C VAL A 62 -9.71 3.08 5.19
N PRO A 63 -9.06 4.10 5.80
CA PRO A 63 -8.31 5.10 5.06
C PRO A 63 -7.21 4.47 4.23
N VAL A 64 -7.09 4.91 2.97
CA VAL A 64 -6.01 4.45 2.08
C VAL A 64 -4.90 5.48 2.08
N HIS A 65 -3.69 5.02 2.39
CA HIS A 65 -2.50 5.87 2.39
C HIS A 65 -1.96 6.07 0.97
N PHE A 66 -1.81 7.35 0.60
CA PHE A 66 -1.05 7.81 -0.55
C PHE A 66 0.08 8.72 -0.08
N GLN A 67 1.16 8.78 -0.85
CA GLN A 67 2.24 9.73 -0.59
C GLN A 67 1.77 11.14 -0.99
N GLN A 68 1.47 11.97 -0.01
CA GLN A 68 0.96 13.32 -0.23
C GLN A 68 1.44 14.29 0.86
N SER A 69 1.51 15.58 0.50
CA SER A 69 1.73 16.64 1.47
C SER A 69 0.47 16.93 2.29
N SER A 70 0.62 17.53 3.47
CA SER A 70 -0.52 17.92 4.33
C SER A 70 -1.47 18.91 3.65
N SER A 71 -0.94 19.79 2.76
CA SER A 71 -1.73 20.72 1.97
C SER A 71 -2.46 20.06 0.81
N GLN A 72 -2.18 18.79 0.50
CA GLN A 72 -2.68 18.05 -0.67
C GLN A 72 -2.24 18.66 -2.03
N GLU A 73 -1.33 19.62 -2.03
CA GLU A 73 -0.80 20.23 -3.25
C GLU A 73 0.20 19.33 -3.98
N SER A 74 0.81 18.37 -3.27
CA SER A 74 1.75 17.41 -3.81
C SER A 74 1.32 16.00 -3.42
N CYS A 75 1.06 15.14 -4.41
CA CYS A 75 0.66 13.76 -4.16
C CYS A 75 1.08 12.83 -5.31
N ILE A 76 1.29 11.56 -4.97
CA ILE A 76 1.44 10.46 -5.92
C ILE A 76 0.19 9.58 -5.79
N CYS A 77 -0.73 9.69 -6.75
CA CYS A 77 -1.96 8.93 -6.78
C CYS A 77 -1.94 7.91 -7.92
N PHE A 78 -2.45 6.72 -7.66
CA PHE A 78 -2.67 5.68 -8.65
C PHE A 78 -4.06 5.05 -8.44
N PRO A 79 -4.66 4.48 -9.49
CA PRO A 79 -5.96 3.83 -9.37
C PRO A 79 -5.90 2.63 -8.41
N VAL A 80 -6.83 2.58 -7.45
CA VAL A 80 -7.03 1.45 -6.55
C VAL A 80 -8.19 0.61 -7.06
N LYS A 81 -7.99 -0.72 -7.13
CA LYS A 81 -8.97 -1.65 -7.68
C LYS A 81 -9.27 -2.78 -6.70
N PRO A 82 -10.46 -3.38 -6.79
CA PRO A 82 -10.74 -4.65 -6.13
C PRO A 82 -9.68 -5.70 -6.50
N GLY A 83 -9.18 -6.43 -5.50
CA GLY A 83 -8.10 -7.40 -5.63
C GLY A 83 -6.70 -6.86 -5.38
N ASP A 84 -6.51 -5.54 -5.31
CA ASP A 84 -5.21 -4.96 -4.97
C ASP A 84 -4.80 -5.33 -3.55
N GLY A 85 -3.52 -5.68 -3.38
CA GLY A 85 -2.94 -6.00 -2.09
C GLY A 85 -2.59 -4.74 -1.29
N CYS A 86 -2.81 -4.80 0.02
CA CYS A 86 -2.41 -3.77 0.96
C CYS A 86 -1.88 -4.37 2.25
N LEU A 87 -1.23 -3.55 3.06
CA LEU A 87 -0.91 -3.85 4.45
C LEU A 87 -1.81 -2.98 5.34
N LEU A 88 -2.62 -3.63 6.18
CA LEU A 88 -3.36 -2.96 7.23
C LEU A 88 -2.42 -2.69 8.40
N LEU A 89 -2.23 -1.43 8.74
CA LEU A 89 -1.50 -0.97 9.91
C LEU A 89 -2.52 -0.45 10.94
N PHE A 90 -2.44 -0.93 12.18
CA PHE A 90 -3.36 -0.53 13.24
C PHE A 90 -2.78 0.59 14.09
N SER A 91 -3.55 1.67 14.25
CA SER A 91 -3.16 2.82 15.06
C SER A 91 -3.42 2.55 16.55
N GLU A 92 -2.63 3.15 17.42
CA GLU A 92 -2.87 3.10 18.87
C GLU A 92 -4.03 3.99 19.29
N GLN A 93 -4.23 5.11 18.59
CA GLN A 93 -5.27 6.09 18.90
C GLN A 93 -6.30 6.17 17.77
N ALA A 94 -7.50 6.64 18.09
CA ALA A 94 -8.62 6.71 17.17
C ALA A 94 -8.32 7.58 15.96
N LEU A 95 -8.18 6.97 14.79
CA LEU A 95 -7.91 7.64 13.52
C LEU A 95 -9.04 8.57 13.09
N ASP A 96 -10.28 8.18 13.34
CA ASP A 96 -11.45 8.98 12.95
C ASP A 96 -11.50 10.30 13.73
N ALA A 97 -11.14 10.28 15.02
CA ALA A 97 -11.04 11.48 15.83
C ALA A 97 -9.96 12.42 15.29
N TRP A 98 -8.79 11.90 14.96
CA TRP A 98 -7.72 12.67 14.35
C TRP A 98 -8.08 13.24 12.97
N ARG A 99 -8.70 12.43 12.10
CA ARG A 99 -9.13 12.85 10.77
C ARG A 99 -10.22 13.91 10.77
N SER A 100 -11.08 13.91 11.79
CA SER A 100 -12.12 14.93 11.98
C SER A 100 -11.62 16.21 12.65
N GLY A 101 -10.33 16.30 13.00
CA GLY A 101 -9.75 17.45 13.66
C GLY A 101 -10.08 17.56 15.16
N GLY A 102 -10.43 16.44 15.78
CA GLY A 102 -10.61 16.37 17.24
C GLY A 102 -9.31 16.60 17.99
N GLU A 103 -9.39 17.07 19.24
CA GLU A 103 -8.26 17.26 20.14
C GLU A 103 -8.06 16.09 21.11
N ASP A 104 -9.11 15.29 21.31
CA ASP A 104 -9.08 14.12 22.21
C ASP A 104 -9.15 12.84 21.37
N PHE A 105 -8.14 12.00 21.53
CA PHE A 105 -7.98 10.77 20.78
C PHE A 105 -8.11 9.56 21.72
N PRO A 106 -9.30 8.91 21.76
CA PRO A 106 -9.47 7.69 22.51
C PRO A 106 -8.44 6.63 22.14
N ASP A 107 -7.95 5.90 23.13
CA ASP A 107 -7.05 4.77 22.96
C ASP A 107 -7.80 3.60 22.29
N LEU A 108 -7.36 3.20 21.11
CA LEU A 108 -7.91 2.10 20.32
C LEU A 108 -6.80 1.12 19.87
N LYS A 109 -5.87 0.83 20.78
CA LYS A 109 -4.77 -0.09 20.53
C LYS A 109 -5.27 -1.43 20.02
N HIS A 110 -4.65 -1.87 18.91
CA HIS A 110 -4.87 -3.20 18.36
C HIS A 110 -6.30 -3.49 17.88
N ASP A 111 -7.15 -2.45 17.76
CA ASP A 111 -8.49 -2.59 17.22
C ASP A 111 -8.45 -2.75 15.71
N LEU A 112 -9.08 -3.81 15.20
CA LEU A 112 -9.13 -4.11 13.77
C LEU A 112 -9.81 -3.00 12.95
N THR A 113 -10.74 -2.26 13.55
CA THR A 113 -11.45 -1.17 12.87
C THR A 113 -10.61 0.10 12.74
N ASN A 114 -9.54 0.22 13.55
CA ASN A 114 -8.67 1.39 13.61
C ASN A 114 -7.44 1.22 12.70
N ALA A 115 -7.67 0.88 11.44
CA ALA A 115 -6.64 0.52 10.47
C ALA A 115 -6.41 1.58 9.38
N ILE A 116 -5.20 1.62 8.84
CA ILE A 116 -4.82 2.32 7.61
C ILE A 116 -4.37 1.27 6.59
N ALA A 117 -4.84 1.37 5.34
CA ALA A 117 -4.39 0.53 4.25
C ALA A 117 -3.19 1.17 3.53
N ILE A 118 -2.01 0.57 3.66
CA ILE A 118 -0.82 0.94 2.92
C ILE A 118 -0.78 0.11 1.65
N MET A 119 -0.85 0.77 0.49
CA MET A 119 -0.85 0.12 -0.81
C MET A 119 0.54 -0.36 -1.23
N GLY A 120 0.60 -1.26 -2.21
CA GLY A 120 1.85 -1.69 -2.84
C GLY A 120 2.44 -2.99 -2.30
N VAL A 121 1.76 -3.67 -1.39
CA VAL A 121 2.15 -5.03 -0.95
C VAL A 121 1.58 -6.04 -1.94
N CYS A 122 2.45 -6.58 -2.79
CA CYS A 122 2.06 -7.52 -3.85
C CYS A 122 2.42 -8.96 -3.50
N ARG A 123 1.58 -9.91 -3.90
CA ARG A 123 1.83 -11.35 -3.73
C ARG A 123 2.90 -11.88 -4.67
N GLN A 124 3.07 -11.24 -5.82
CA GLN A 124 4.03 -11.62 -6.85
C GLN A 124 5.04 -10.49 -7.07
N PRO A 125 6.29 -10.81 -7.40
CA PRO A 125 7.27 -9.81 -7.79
C PRO A 125 6.79 -8.99 -8.99
N ASN A 126 7.17 -7.72 -9.03
CA ASN A 126 6.93 -6.86 -10.17
C ASN A 126 8.15 -6.89 -11.11
N GLU A 127 7.94 -7.25 -12.37
CA GLU A 127 8.99 -7.28 -13.40
C GLU A 127 9.71 -5.93 -13.55
N LEU A 128 9.02 -4.82 -13.30
CA LEU A 128 9.64 -3.50 -13.31
C LEU A 128 10.74 -3.31 -12.28
N MET A 129 10.70 -4.03 -11.17
CA MET A 129 11.76 -3.95 -10.14
C MET A 129 13.08 -4.47 -10.68
N GLN A 130 13.03 -5.57 -11.47
CA GLN A 130 14.23 -6.09 -12.13
C GLN A 130 14.76 -5.10 -13.17
N GLU A 131 13.87 -4.53 -14.01
CA GLU A 131 14.26 -3.52 -14.99
C GLU A 131 14.89 -2.28 -14.34
N ALA A 132 14.28 -1.79 -13.26
CA ALA A 132 14.79 -0.64 -12.51
C ALA A 132 16.17 -0.91 -11.91
N GLN A 133 16.38 -2.11 -11.38
CA GLN A 133 17.66 -2.53 -10.80
C GLN A 133 18.74 -2.67 -11.89
N ASP A 134 18.43 -3.31 -13.02
CA ASP A 134 19.37 -3.56 -14.10
C ASP A 134 19.81 -2.26 -14.79
N LYS A 135 18.93 -1.25 -14.83
CA LYS A 135 19.19 0.05 -15.47
C LYS A 135 19.60 1.15 -14.48
N ASP A 136 19.67 0.85 -13.21
CA ASP A 136 19.86 1.86 -12.15
C ASP A 136 18.94 3.06 -12.37
N ALA A 137 17.62 2.79 -12.48
CA ALA A 137 16.63 3.76 -12.93
C ALA A 137 15.40 3.83 -12.01
N ILE A 138 14.83 5.03 -11.91
CA ILE A 138 13.48 5.23 -11.37
C ILE A 138 12.47 5.04 -12.52
N ILE A 139 11.49 4.15 -12.35
CA ILE A 139 10.47 3.86 -13.36
C ILE A 139 9.08 4.09 -12.76
N ILE A 140 8.30 4.94 -13.41
CA ILE A 140 6.86 5.13 -13.14
C ILE A 140 6.10 4.60 -14.33
N ARG A 141 5.15 3.67 -14.12
CA ARG A 141 4.40 3.03 -15.21
C ARG A 141 2.90 3.05 -14.94
N GLN A 142 2.16 3.36 -15.99
CA GLN A 142 0.72 3.15 -16.05
C GLN A 142 0.38 2.43 -17.35
N LYS A 143 0.15 1.12 -17.29
CA LYS A 143 -0.03 0.24 -18.44
C LYS A 143 1.16 0.37 -19.42
N ASP A 144 0.90 0.82 -20.66
CA ASP A 144 1.91 0.98 -21.70
C ASP A 144 2.70 2.29 -21.57
N SER A 145 2.15 3.26 -20.86
CA SER A 145 2.80 4.57 -20.63
C SER A 145 3.76 4.50 -19.46
N ARG A 146 4.95 5.11 -19.63
CA ARG A 146 5.96 5.15 -18.58
C ARG A 146 6.83 6.39 -18.62
N ALA A 147 7.36 6.76 -17.45
CA ALA A 147 8.49 7.65 -17.29
C ALA A 147 9.66 6.86 -16.70
N MET A 148 10.85 7.03 -17.24
CA MET A 148 12.08 6.42 -16.76
C MET A 148 13.15 7.50 -16.62
N LEU A 149 13.86 7.48 -15.50
CA LEU A 149 14.95 8.38 -15.18
C LEU A 149 16.15 7.53 -14.75
N SER A 150 17.20 7.56 -15.52
CA SER A 150 18.51 6.98 -15.17
C SER A 150 19.61 8.01 -15.41
N ASN A 151 20.85 7.66 -15.05
CA ASN A 151 22.00 8.50 -15.33
C ASN A 151 22.21 8.73 -16.84
N ASP A 152 21.93 7.72 -17.65
CA ASP A 152 22.24 7.71 -19.09
C ASP A 152 21.03 8.07 -19.97
N GLU A 153 19.81 8.03 -19.41
CA GLU A 153 18.59 8.20 -20.19
C GLU A 153 17.44 8.79 -19.39
N VAL A 154 16.74 9.76 -19.98
CA VAL A 154 15.41 10.22 -19.53
C VAL A 154 14.43 9.87 -20.64
N LEU A 155 13.38 9.09 -20.31
CA LEU A 155 12.38 8.61 -21.25
C LEU A 155 10.97 8.87 -20.76
N LEU A 156 10.17 9.57 -21.56
CA LEU A 156 8.72 9.65 -21.44
C LEU A 156 8.10 8.93 -22.63
N LYS A 157 7.37 7.85 -22.37
CA LYS A 157 6.88 6.95 -23.42
C LYS A 157 5.39 6.66 -23.20
N ARG A 158 4.58 6.79 -24.24
CA ARG A 158 3.21 6.31 -24.28
C ARG A 158 3.13 4.89 -24.86
N ASN A 159 3.86 4.65 -25.95
CA ASN A 159 4.02 3.36 -26.65
C ASN A 159 5.33 3.40 -27.47
N ASP A 160 5.61 2.38 -28.26
CA ASP A 160 6.87 2.32 -29.03
C ASP A 160 6.99 3.39 -30.11
N ASP A 161 5.86 3.91 -30.58
CA ASP A 161 5.80 4.91 -31.63
C ASP A 161 5.64 6.35 -31.11
N GLN A 162 5.47 6.54 -29.80
CA GLN A 162 5.22 7.86 -29.20
C GLN A 162 6.04 8.04 -27.94
N PHE A 163 7.14 8.79 -28.05
CA PHE A 163 8.01 9.04 -26.90
C PHE A 163 8.84 10.33 -27.04
N MET A 164 9.34 10.78 -25.91
CA MET A 164 10.41 11.76 -25.75
C MET A 164 11.56 11.09 -25.01
N GLN A 165 12.77 11.18 -25.56
CA GLN A 165 13.97 10.57 -25.01
C GLN A 165 15.14 11.56 -25.03
N MET A 166 15.91 11.58 -23.94
CA MET A 166 17.22 12.23 -23.86
C MET A 166 18.24 11.13 -23.59
N LYS A 167 19.18 10.95 -24.51
CA LYS A 167 20.19 9.89 -24.39
C LYS A 167 21.43 10.23 -25.21
N GLY A 168 22.62 10.07 -24.63
CA GLY A 168 23.87 10.23 -25.33
C GLY A 168 24.11 11.63 -25.96
N GLY A 169 23.53 12.69 -25.33
CA GLY A 169 23.63 14.06 -25.89
C GLY A 169 22.57 14.40 -26.93
N GLU A 170 21.70 13.49 -27.31
CA GLU A 170 20.61 13.69 -28.27
C GLU A 170 19.25 13.78 -27.54
N ILE A 171 18.37 14.65 -28.01
CA ILE A 171 16.97 14.69 -27.66
C ILE A 171 16.15 14.20 -28.85
N THR A 172 15.41 13.12 -28.67
CA THR A 172 14.53 12.55 -29.69
C THR A 172 13.08 12.74 -29.32
N LEU A 173 12.28 13.29 -30.20
CA LEU A 173 10.82 13.33 -30.14
C LEU A 173 10.26 12.48 -31.26
N GLN A 174 9.47 11.46 -30.94
CA GLN A 174 8.84 10.59 -31.92
C GLN A 174 7.33 10.58 -31.80
N ASN A 175 6.62 10.69 -32.93
CA ASN A 175 5.18 10.51 -33.00
C ASN A 175 4.84 9.79 -34.33
N GLY A 176 4.61 8.47 -34.23
CA GLY A 176 4.46 7.59 -35.37
C GLY A 176 5.70 7.60 -36.25
N GLY A 177 5.50 7.87 -37.53
CA GLY A 177 6.61 7.96 -38.52
C GLY A 177 7.41 9.27 -38.48
N THR A 178 7.00 10.26 -37.69
CA THR A 178 7.68 11.56 -37.59
C THR A 178 8.67 11.54 -36.44
N VAL A 179 9.94 11.87 -36.74
CA VAL A 179 11.02 11.92 -35.73
C VAL A 179 11.73 13.29 -35.85
N LEU A 180 11.85 13.96 -34.72
CA LEU A 180 12.68 15.16 -34.55
C LEU A 180 13.85 14.81 -33.63
N LYS A 181 15.06 15.12 -34.05
CA LYS A 181 16.30 14.95 -33.30
C LYS A 181 17.00 16.28 -33.12
N LEU A 182 17.43 16.56 -31.92
CA LEU A 182 18.23 17.72 -31.53
C LEU A 182 19.55 17.19 -30.96
N THR A 183 20.66 17.61 -31.50
CA THR A 183 22.03 17.24 -31.09
C THR A 183 22.78 18.48 -30.60
#